data_9322cbd877018bd8eb3c907c604f66aa
#
_entry.id   9322cbd877018bd8eb3c907c604f66aa
#
_cell.length_a   1.000
_cell.length_b   1.000
_cell.length_c   1.000
_cell.angle_alpha   90.00
_cell.angle_beta   90.00
_cell.angle_gamma   90.00
#
_symmetry.space_group_name_H-M   'P 1'
#
loop_
_entity.id
_entity.type
_entity.pdbx_description
1 polymer ?
#
loop_
_entity_poly.entity_id
_entity_poly.type
_entity_poly.pdbx_seq_one_letter_code
_entity_poly.pdbx_strand_id
1 'polypeptide(L)'
;KDPISPDLIVIETMGDVRELKAAVIAAKETCDLPVYATVALGADGKLLTGGSVECVAALLESLGVDAYGFNCGLGPDKMLPFVERLAKVSTKPIIVKPNAGLPKIEDGRTVFTVGPDEFAGHVAKLVEAGASIVGGCCGTTPEHIEQVKSKVKSEVEQRNVEDSTVRLRASTSTTRVSSGTSVVTLSPHEGLIIGERINPTGKKLLKEAYAKGDTAYVLREAVKQVDAGARILDVNCGVPGLDEAALLDATVEAVQSVAPCPIQIETADPAALERALRHVNGKPLVNSVNGKRE
;
A
#
# COMPACT_ATOMS: atom_id res chain seq x y z
N LYS A 1 -11.72 -1.74 32.39
CA LYS A 1 -11.86 -2.01 30.95
C LYS A 1 -13.22 -2.62 30.71
N ASP A 2 -13.98 -2.08 29.78
CA ASP A 2 -15.20 -2.69 29.31
C ASP A 2 -14.84 -4.08 28.74
N PRO A 3 -15.47 -5.19 29.19
CA PRO A 3 -15.14 -6.53 28.77
C PRO A 3 -15.39 -6.79 27.26
N ILE A 4 -15.98 -5.85 26.54
CA ILE A 4 -16.31 -5.93 25.13
C ILE A 4 -15.38 -5.01 24.27
N SER A 5 -14.45 -4.28 24.90
CA SER A 5 -13.53 -3.41 24.14
C SER A 5 -12.48 -4.22 23.38
N PRO A 6 -12.32 -4.03 22.06
CA PRO A 6 -11.26 -4.70 21.31
C PRO A 6 -9.88 -4.18 21.71
N ASP A 7 -8.84 -5.01 21.52
CA ASP A 7 -7.44 -4.64 21.76
C ASP A 7 -6.74 -4.12 20.49
N LEU A 8 -7.25 -4.46 19.30
CA LEU A 8 -6.73 -4.01 18.01
C LEU A 8 -7.81 -4.09 16.91
N ILE A 9 -7.57 -3.40 15.81
CA ILE A 9 -8.38 -3.49 14.59
C ILE A 9 -7.62 -4.28 13.53
N VAL A 10 -8.29 -5.22 12.87
CA VAL A 10 -7.75 -5.96 11.73
C VAL A 10 -8.59 -5.65 10.48
N ILE A 11 -7.96 -5.05 9.49
CA ILE A 11 -8.50 -4.80 8.15
C ILE A 11 -7.90 -5.86 7.24
N GLU A 12 -8.69 -6.80 6.72
CA GLU A 12 -8.11 -7.94 6.01
C GLU A 12 -8.76 -8.24 4.68
N THR A 13 -8.01 -8.94 3.81
CA THR A 13 -8.45 -9.42 2.49
C THR A 13 -8.78 -8.29 1.52
N MET A 14 -8.10 -7.16 1.66
CA MET A 14 -8.36 -6.00 0.81
C MET A 14 -7.79 -6.22 -0.60
N GLY A 15 -8.60 -5.96 -1.61
CA GLY A 15 -8.25 -6.15 -3.03
C GLY A 15 -8.00 -4.84 -3.79
N ASP A 16 -8.28 -3.70 -3.16
CA ASP A 16 -8.19 -2.38 -3.74
C ASP A 16 -7.42 -1.41 -2.82
N VAL A 17 -6.53 -0.60 -3.41
CA VAL A 17 -5.68 0.33 -2.66
C VAL A 17 -6.48 1.50 -2.08
N ARG A 18 -7.50 2.00 -2.77
CA ARG A 18 -8.33 3.13 -2.30
C ARG A 18 -9.24 2.68 -1.16
N GLU A 19 -9.85 1.52 -1.29
CA GLU A 19 -10.68 0.93 -0.24
C GLU A 19 -9.87 0.67 1.02
N LEU A 20 -8.68 0.06 0.87
CA LEU A 20 -7.73 -0.16 1.96
C LEU A 20 -7.36 1.14 2.67
N LYS A 21 -7.03 2.19 1.91
CA LYS A 21 -6.71 3.51 2.44
C LYS A 21 -7.87 4.10 3.22
N ALA A 22 -9.08 4.08 2.66
CA ALA A 22 -10.28 4.60 3.31
C ALA A 22 -10.55 3.88 4.65
N ALA A 23 -10.42 2.54 4.68
CA ALA A 23 -10.61 1.74 5.89
C ALA A 23 -9.56 2.07 6.97
N VAL A 24 -8.28 2.23 6.59
CA VAL A 24 -7.22 2.60 7.55
C VAL A 24 -7.43 4.00 8.10
N ILE A 25 -7.76 4.98 7.24
CA ILE A 25 -8.05 6.37 7.68
C ILE A 25 -9.23 6.37 8.66
N ALA A 26 -10.33 5.69 8.32
CA ALA A 26 -11.51 5.62 9.19
C ALA A 26 -11.17 4.99 10.55
N ALA A 27 -10.37 3.93 10.60
CA ALA A 27 -9.91 3.31 11.83
C ALA A 27 -9.09 4.29 12.68
N LYS A 28 -8.09 4.95 12.08
CA LYS A 28 -7.20 5.89 12.77
C LYS A 28 -7.91 7.18 13.24
N GLU A 29 -8.96 7.62 12.55
CA GLU A 29 -9.78 8.78 12.96
C GLU A 29 -10.79 8.43 14.07
N THR A 30 -11.11 7.14 14.25
CA THR A 30 -12.14 6.70 15.18
C THR A 30 -11.59 6.28 16.55
N CYS A 31 -10.35 5.75 16.59
CA CYS A 31 -9.74 5.27 17.84
C CYS A 31 -8.21 5.18 17.74
N ASP A 32 -7.56 5.08 18.90
CA ASP A 32 -6.11 4.94 19.06
C ASP A 32 -5.64 3.48 19.13
N LEU A 33 -6.48 2.53 18.73
CA LEU A 33 -6.10 1.11 18.75
C LEU A 33 -5.07 0.79 17.65
N PRO A 34 -4.19 -0.19 17.90
CA PRO A 34 -3.32 -0.70 16.84
C PRO A 34 -4.12 -1.16 15.63
N VAL A 35 -3.64 -0.85 14.42
CA VAL A 35 -4.27 -1.23 13.16
C VAL A 35 -3.36 -2.18 12.40
N TYR A 36 -3.85 -3.38 12.14
CA TYR A 36 -3.26 -4.38 11.28
C TYR A 36 -3.99 -4.39 9.94
N ALA A 37 -3.24 -4.45 8.84
CA ALA A 37 -3.85 -4.43 7.51
C ALA A 37 -3.27 -5.51 6.60
N THR A 38 -4.12 -6.32 5.96
CA THR A 38 -3.68 -7.34 5.02
C THR A 38 -4.46 -7.28 3.70
N VAL A 39 -3.76 -7.60 2.62
CA VAL A 39 -4.31 -7.59 1.27
C VAL A 39 -4.30 -8.99 0.67
N ALA A 40 -5.22 -9.23 -0.27
CA ALA A 40 -5.22 -10.42 -1.09
C ALA A 40 -4.49 -10.16 -2.41
N LEU A 41 -3.50 -11.01 -2.71
CA LEU A 41 -2.72 -10.93 -3.96
C LEU A 41 -3.18 -12.01 -4.95
N GLY A 42 -3.16 -11.66 -6.23
CA GLY A 42 -3.20 -12.61 -7.33
C GLY A 42 -1.88 -13.36 -7.48
N ALA A 43 -1.87 -14.36 -8.37
CA ALA A 43 -0.68 -15.17 -8.65
C ALA A 43 0.50 -14.36 -9.23
N ASP A 44 0.23 -13.19 -9.79
CA ASP A 44 1.22 -12.23 -10.30
C ASP A 44 1.78 -11.29 -9.21
N GLY A 45 1.32 -11.43 -7.97
CA GLY A 45 1.72 -10.59 -6.83
C GLY A 45 1.16 -9.19 -6.85
N LYS A 46 0.01 -9.01 -7.50
CA LYS A 46 -0.72 -7.74 -7.53
C LYS A 46 -2.08 -7.86 -6.89
N LEU A 47 -2.61 -6.73 -6.43
CA LEU A 47 -4.00 -6.61 -6.05
C LEU A 47 -4.89 -6.67 -7.29
N LEU A 48 -6.18 -6.91 -7.10
CA LEU A 48 -7.17 -6.93 -8.19
C LEU A 48 -7.12 -5.66 -9.05
N THR A 49 -6.86 -4.51 -8.45
CA THR A 49 -6.74 -3.20 -9.11
C THR A 49 -5.31 -2.86 -9.57
N GLY A 50 -4.36 -3.80 -9.51
CA GLY A 50 -3.02 -3.69 -10.09
C GLY A 50 -1.92 -3.22 -9.14
N GLY A 51 -2.23 -2.90 -7.88
CA GLY A 51 -1.24 -2.47 -6.89
C GLY A 51 -0.21 -3.56 -6.58
N SER A 52 1.08 -3.23 -6.62
CA SER A 52 2.17 -4.16 -6.28
C SER A 52 2.41 -4.24 -4.77
N VAL A 53 3.19 -5.24 -4.35
CA VAL A 53 3.65 -5.40 -2.95
C VAL A 53 4.27 -4.10 -2.42
N GLU A 54 5.10 -3.45 -3.23
CA GLU A 54 5.80 -2.22 -2.86
C GLU A 54 4.86 -1.01 -2.79
N CYS A 55 3.79 -0.96 -3.61
CA CYS A 55 2.74 0.07 -3.52
C CYS A 55 2.00 -0.03 -2.19
N VAL A 56 1.62 -1.25 -1.81
CA VAL A 56 0.95 -1.53 -0.53
C VAL A 56 1.84 -1.12 0.64
N ALA A 57 3.13 -1.50 0.60
CA ALA A 57 4.09 -1.12 1.63
C ALA A 57 4.22 0.41 1.76
N ALA A 58 4.43 1.12 0.65
CA ALA A 58 4.58 2.58 0.64
C ALA A 58 3.35 3.29 1.20
N LEU A 59 2.14 2.81 0.85
CA LEU A 59 0.89 3.36 1.34
C LEU A 59 0.71 3.09 2.84
N LEU A 60 0.75 1.82 3.26
CA LEU A 60 0.42 1.43 4.64
C LEU A 60 1.40 2.00 5.66
N GLU A 61 2.70 2.08 5.31
CA GLU A 61 3.68 2.75 6.17
C GLU A 61 3.40 4.25 6.30
N SER A 62 2.95 4.92 5.23
CA SER A 62 2.59 6.34 5.30
C SER A 62 1.34 6.61 6.13
N LEU A 63 0.42 5.64 6.21
CA LEU A 63 -0.79 5.71 7.03
C LEU A 63 -0.54 5.28 8.49
N GLY A 64 0.69 4.86 8.82
CA GLY A 64 1.07 4.54 10.18
C GLY A 64 0.40 3.29 10.75
N VAL A 65 0.14 2.26 9.92
CA VAL A 65 -0.33 0.96 10.43
C VAL A 65 0.75 0.28 11.26
N ASP A 66 0.35 -0.58 12.19
CA ASP A 66 1.26 -1.19 13.15
C ASP A 66 1.86 -2.50 12.64
N ALA A 67 1.13 -3.23 11.79
CA ALA A 67 1.60 -4.40 11.06
C ALA A 67 0.79 -4.57 9.77
N TYR A 68 1.41 -5.14 8.73
CA TYR A 68 0.71 -5.35 7.47
C TYR A 68 1.29 -6.52 6.67
N GLY A 69 0.55 -6.97 5.64
CA GLY A 69 1.01 -8.06 4.80
C GLY A 69 -0.11 -8.67 3.96
N PHE A 70 -0.18 -10.01 3.94
CA PHE A 70 -1.02 -10.74 3.00
C PHE A 70 -1.90 -11.77 3.71
N ASN A 71 -3.11 -11.95 3.20
CA ASN A 71 -3.95 -13.07 3.56
C ASN A 71 -4.81 -13.50 2.39
N CYS A 72 -5.29 -14.75 2.42
CA CYS A 72 -6.15 -15.32 1.38
C CYS A 72 -5.51 -15.33 -0.03
N GLY A 73 -6.28 -15.66 -1.07
CA GLY A 73 -5.86 -15.66 -2.47
C GLY A 73 -4.93 -16.81 -2.87
N LEU A 74 -3.87 -17.02 -2.10
CA LEU A 74 -2.81 -17.97 -2.44
C LEU A 74 -2.53 -18.96 -1.30
N GLY A 75 -1.93 -20.10 -1.65
CA GLY A 75 -1.31 -21.03 -0.69
C GLY A 75 0.04 -20.50 -0.21
N PRO A 76 0.59 -21.08 0.89
CA PRO A 76 1.80 -20.57 1.52
C PRO A 76 3.04 -20.70 0.62
N ASP A 77 3.12 -21.71 -0.23
CA ASP A 77 4.18 -21.90 -1.22
C ASP A 77 4.25 -20.76 -2.24
N LYS A 78 3.08 -20.26 -2.66
CA LYS A 78 2.95 -19.18 -3.65
C LYS A 78 3.17 -17.79 -3.05
N MET A 79 2.99 -17.63 -1.74
CA MET A 79 3.21 -16.34 -1.06
C MET A 79 4.69 -16.05 -0.81
N LEU A 80 5.56 -17.05 -0.78
CA LEU A 80 6.98 -16.90 -0.42
C LEU A 80 7.71 -15.78 -1.19
N PRO A 81 7.66 -15.70 -2.52
CA PRO A 81 8.35 -14.65 -3.27
C PRO A 81 7.86 -13.24 -2.92
N PHE A 82 6.59 -13.10 -2.54
CA PHE A 82 6.01 -11.80 -2.19
C PHE A 82 6.39 -11.38 -0.76
N VAL A 83 6.51 -12.33 0.16
CA VAL A 83 7.04 -12.08 1.50
C VAL A 83 8.51 -11.64 1.42
N GLU A 84 9.34 -12.30 0.61
CA GLU A 84 10.73 -11.90 0.37
C GLU A 84 10.84 -10.49 -0.22
N ARG A 85 9.94 -10.11 -1.13
CA ARG A 85 9.88 -8.74 -1.67
C ARG A 85 9.48 -7.74 -0.61
N LEU A 86 8.42 -8.06 0.16
CA LEU A 86 7.94 -7.18 1.23
C LEU A 86 8.99 -6.99 2.32
N ALA A 87 9.71 -8.03 2.70
CA ALA A 87 10.77 -7.98 3.71
C ALA A 87 11.94 -7.05 3.34
N LYS A 88 12.17 -6.80 2.04
CA LYS A 88 13.19 -5.86 1.57
C LYS A 88 12.79 -4.40 1.73
N VAL A 89 11.51 -4.12 1.86
CA VAL A 89 10.97 -2.75 1.84
C VAL A 89 10.21 -2.38 3.10
N SER A 90 9.74 -3.36 3.88
CA SER A 90 8.97 -3.13 5.11
C SER A 90 9.84 -2.71 6.28
N THR A 91 9.35 -1.71 7.02
CA THR A 91 9.88 -1.29 8.32
C THR A 91 8.99 -1.76 9.48
N LYS A 92 7.88 -2.43 9.19
CA LYS A 92 6.89 -2.91 10.15
C LYS A 92 6.83 -4.45 10.18
N PRO A 93 6.27 -5.05 11.25
CA PRO A 93 6.00 -6.48 11.28
C PRO A 93 5.14 -6.94 10.09
N ILE A 94 5.52 -8.05 9.48
CA ILE A 94 4.84 -8.62 8.32
C ILE A 94 3.87 -9.71 8.76
N ILE A 95 2.61 -9.59 8.33
CA ILE A 95 1.53 -10.55 8.59
C ILE A 95 1.34 -11.44 7.37
N VAL A 96 1.31 -12.77 7.58
CA VAL A 96 1.00 -13.72 6.50
C VAL A 96 0.02 -14.78 6.97
N LYS A 97 -1.17 -14.82 6.35
CA LYS A 97 -2.23 -15.79 6.63
C LYS A 97 -2.71 -16.45 5.32
N PRO A 98 -1.98 -17.45 4.80
CA PRO A 98 -2.30 -18.09 3.53
C PRO A 98 -3.51 -19.04 3.63
N ASN A 99 -4.06 -19.42 2.48
CA ASN A 99 -5.01 -20.51 2.39
C ASN A 99 -4.29 -21.87 2.51
N ALA A 100 -5.03 -22.91 2.88
CA ALA A 100 -4.53 -24.30 2.85
C ALA A 100 -4.44 -24.84 1.39
N GLY A 101 -3.75 -24.12 0.53
CA GLY A 101 -3.71 -24.32 -0.92
C GLY A 101 -4.80 -23.55 -1.66
N LEU A 102 -4.98 -23.88 -2.95
CA LEU A 102 -6.05 -23.32 -3.76
C LEU A 102 -7.34 -24.14 -3.61
N PRO A 103 -8.51 -23.50 -3.62
CA PRO A 103 -9.79 -24.23 -3.59
C PRO A 103 -9.97 -25.08 -4.83
N LYS A 104 -10.46 -26.31 -4.64
CA LYS A 104 -10.91 -27.22 -5.69
C LYS A 104 -12.34 -27.62 -5.43
N ILE A 105 -13.08 -27.95 -6.49
CA ILE A 105 -14.41 -28.51 -6.38
C ILE A 105 -14.31 -30.02 -6.53
N GLU A 106 -14.66 -30.75 -5.47
CA GLU A 106 -14.75 -32.20 -5.44
C GLU A 106 -16.13 -32.58 -4.92
N ASP A 107 -16.88 -33.37 -5.68
CA ASP A 107 -18.27 -33.79 -5.38
C ASP A 107 -19.19 -32.61 -5.01
N GLY A 108 -19.06 -31.46 -5.71
CA GLY A 108 -19.85 -30.25 -5.48
C GLY A 108 -19.51 -29.48 -4.21
N ARG A 109 -18.41 -29.84 -3.52
CA ARG A 109 -17.93 -29.15 -2.32
C ARG A 109 -16.56 -28.52 -2.58
N THR A 110 -16.34 -27.35 -1.96
CA THR A 110 -15.03 -26.72 -1.96
C THR A 110 -14.11 -27.45 -0.98
N VAL A 111 -12.98 -27.96 -1.48
CA VAL A 111 -11.94 -28.62 -0.69
C VAL A 111 -10.61 -27.90 -0.85
N PHE A 112 -9.77 -27.97 0.17
CA PHE A 112 -8.40 -27.46 0.17
C PHE A 112 -7.45 -28.64 0.36
N THR A 113 -6.36 -28.68 -0.40
CA THR A 113 -5.56 -29.90 -0.56
C THR A 113 -4.27 -29.91 0.23
N VAL A 114 -3.88 -28.80 0.84
CA VAL A 114 -2.65 -28.71 1.65
C VAL A 114 -2.97 -29.09 3.10
N GLY A 115 -2.43 -30.20 3.55
CA GLY A 115 -2.65 -30.71 4.90
C GLY A 115 -1.82 -29.97 5.98
N PRO A 116 -2.11 -30.19 7.28
CA PRO A 116 -1.51 -29.44 8.38
C PRO A 116 0.02 -29.45 8.43
N ASP A 117 0.66 -30.59 8.21
CA ASP A 117 2.13 -30.72 8.28
C ASP A 117 2.82 -30.02 7.10
N GLU A 118 2.32 -30.22 5.88
CA GLU A 118 2.82 -29.54 4.68
C GLU A 118 2.62 -28.02 4.79
N PHE A 119 1.45 -27.59 5.25
CA PHE A 119 1.15 -26.18 5.50
C PHE A 119 2.15 -25.55 6.48
N ALA A 120 2.39 -26.22 7.62
CA ALA A 120 3.34 -25.74 8.63
C ALA A 120 4.77 -25.65 8.08
N GLY A 121 5.19 -26.62 7.27
CA GLY A 121 6.50 -26.59 6.61
C GLY A 121 6.67 -25.41 5.65
N HIS A 122 5.62 -25.04 4.93
CA HIS A 122 5.64 -23.84 4.08
C HIS A 122 5.58 -22.54 4.91
N VAL A 123 4.76 -22.48 5.96
CA VAL A 123 4.68 -21.31 6.84
C VAL A 123 6.01 -21.02 7.54
N ALA A 124 6.74 -22.05 7.92
CA ALA A 124 8.08 -21.91 8.47
C ALA A 124 9.02 -21.16 7.51
N LYS A 125 9.00 -21.48 6.21
CA LYS A 125 9.77 -20.75 5.18
C LYS A 125 9.31 -19.28 5.03
N LEU A 126 8.02 -18.98 5.26
CA LEU A 126 7.55 -17.59 5.27
C LEU A 126 8.12 -16.81 6.46
N VAL A 127 8.25 -17.46 7.63
CA VAL A 127 8.92 -16.86 8.80
C VAL A 127 10.40 -16.63 8.51
N GLU A 128 11.07 -17.59 7.85
CA GLU A 128 12.45 -17.42 7.39
C GLU A 128 12.63 -16.25 6.44
N ALA A 129 11.66 -16.03 5.56
CA ALA A 129 11.65 -14.93 4.61
C ALA A 129 11.34 -13.56 5.26
N GLY A 130 10.91 -13.53 6.54
CA GLY A 130 10.69 -12.30 7.29
C GLY A 130 9.27 -12.09 7.82
N ALA A 131 8.35 -13.06 7.66
CA ALA A 131 7.05 -12.96 8.30
C ALA A 131 7.17 -12.99 9.83
N SER A 132 6.53 -12.06 10.52
CA SER A 132 6.58 -11.91 11.99
C SER A 132 5.30 -12.39 12.65
N ILE A 133 4.17 -12.31 11.95
CA ILE A 133 2.85 -12.73 12.41
C ILE A 133 2.29 -13.72 11.39
N VAL A 134 2.06 -14.94 11.79
CA VAL A 134 1.60 -16.00 10.90
C VAL A 134 0.32 -16.65 11.39
N GLY A 135 -0.46 -17.17 10.48
CA GLY A 135 -1.71 -17.86 10.74
C GLY A 135 -2.22 -18.56 9.50
N GLY A 136 -3.51 -18.72 9.38
CA GLY A 136 -4.16 -19.31 8.24
C GLY A 136 -5.41 -18.54 7.82
N CYS A 137 -5.89 -18.80 6.60
CA CYS A 137 -7.13 -18.28 6.04
C CYS A 137 -7.99 -19.45 5.54
N CYS A 138 -8.54 -19.39 4.34
CA CYS A 138 -9.46 -20.40 3.83
C CYS A 138 -8.85 -21.81 3.83
N GLY A 139 -9.66 -22.79 4.28
CA GLY A 139 -9.28 -24.19 4.34
C GLY A 139 -8.39 -24.59 5.52
N THR A 140 -7.88 -23.64 6.32
CA THR A 140 -7.12 -23.98 7.52
C THR A 140 -8.04 -24.38 8.67
N THR A 141 -7.58 -25.35 9.47
CA THR A 141 -8.27 -25.90 10.64
C THR A 141 -7.44 -25.66 11.88
N PRO A 142 -7.97 -25.94 13.10
CA PRO A 142 -7.18 -25.87 14.33
C PRO A 142 -5.90 -26.69 14.27
N GLU A 143 -5.92 -27.86 13.62
CA GLU A 143 -4.75 -28.72 13.45
C GLU A 143 -3.65 -28.06 12.62
N HIS A 144 -4.01 -27.30 11.58
CA HIS A 144 -3.05 -26.51 10.81
C HIS A 144 -2.32 -25.50 11.72
N ILE A 145 -3.07 -24.80 12.56
CA ILE A 145 -2.50 -23.79 13.47
C ILE A 145 -1.63 -24.42 14.55
N GLU A 146 -2.02 -25.60 15.07
CA GLU A 146 -1.22 -26.36 16.02
C GLU A 146 0.14 -26.78 15.44
N GLN A 147 0.13 -27.33 14.20
CA GLN A 147 1.36 -27.69 13.50
C GLN A 147 2.25 -26.48 13.20
N VAL A 148 1.65 -25.35 12.74
CA VAL A 148 2.39 -24.10 12.55
C VAL A 148 3.05 -23.65 13.85
N LYS A 149 2.31 -23.61 14.97
CA LYS A 149 2.84 -23.22 16.27
C LYS A 149 4.03 -24.10 16.68
N SER A 150 3.90 -25.42 16.55
CA SER A 150 4.94 -26.38 16.92
C SER A 150 6.19 -26.22 16.05
N LYS A 151 6.01 -26.10 14.73
CA LYS A 151 7.10 -25.97 13.77
C LYS A 151 7.87 -24.66 13.93
N VAL A 152 7.15 -23.53 13.93
CA VAL A 152 7.75 -22.19 14.04
C VAL A 152 8.48 -22.04 15.39
N LYS A 153 7.90 -22.54 16.49
CA LYS A 153 8.55 -22.48 17.80
C LYS A 153 9.90 -23.21 17.80
N SER A 154 9.96 -24.42 17.23
CA SER A 154 11.20 -25.19 17.17
C SER A 154 12.28 -24.49 16.35
N GLU A 155 11.92 -23.83 15.25
CA GLU A 155 12.86 -23.09 14.39
C GLU A 155 13.36 -21.78 15.03
N VAL A 156 12.47 -21.05 15.73
CA VAL A 156 12.85 -19.83 16.46
C VAL A 156 13.79 -20.18 17.63
N GLU A 157 13.53 -21.27 18.35
CA GLU A 157 14.40 -21.73 19.43
C GLU A 157 15.79 -22.15 18.91
N GLN A 158 15.87 -22.83 17.78
CA GLN A 158 17.14 -23.20 17.15
C GLN A 158 17.95 -21.97 16.70
N ARG A 159 17.30 -20.94 16.15
CA ARG A 159 17.97 -19.69 15.74
C ARG A 159 18.48 -18.86 16.91
N ASN A 160 17.75 -18.80 18.02
CA ASN A 160 18.19 -18.07 19.21
C ASN A 160 19.46 -18.67 19.83
N VAL A 161 19.81 -19.90 19.48
CA VAL A 161 21.08 -20.54 19.87
C VAL A 161 22.23 -20.12 18.94
N GLU A 162 21.93 -19.81 17.67
CA GLU A 162 22.95 -19.51 16.65
C GLU A 162 23.15 -18.01 16.37
N ASP A 163 22.13 -17.18 16.57
CA ASP A 163 22.23 -15.73 16.28
C ASP A 163 21.34 -14.89 17.20
N SER A 164 21.95 -14.25 18.19
CA SER A 164 21.29 -13.25 19.05
C SER A 164 21.03 -11.91 18.34
N THR A 165 21.12 -11.87 17.02
CA THR A 165 20.89 -10.69 16.17
C THR A 165 19.83 -10.95 15.11
N VAL A 166 18.60 -11.30 15.50
CA VAL A 166 17.45 -10.89 14.65
C VAL A 166 17.33 -9.38 14.77
N ARG A 167 18.26 -8.68 14.15
CA ARG A 167 18.09 -7.28 13.82
C ARG A 167 16.86 -7.20 12.94
N LEU A 168 15.83 -6.52 13.42
CA LEU A 168 14.99 -5.73 12.54
C LEU A 168 15.97 -5.09 11.56
N ARG A 169 16.05 -5.60 10.34
CA ARG A 169 16.92 -5.03 9.31
C ARG A 169 16.46 -3.59 9.22
N ALA A 170 17.27 -2.67 9.74
CA ALA A 170 17.09 -1.28 9.47
C ALA A 170 17.14 -1.17 7.95
N SER A 171 15.97 -1.20 7.33
CA SER A 171 15.82 -0.76 5.96
C SER A 171 16.46 0.62 5.97
N THR A 172 17.55 0.80 5.25
CA THR A 172 18.03 2.13 4.92
C THR A 172 16.79 2.87 4.44
N SER A 173 16.37 3.91 5.17
CA SER A 173 15.07 4.57 4.95
C SER A 173 15.10 5.28 3.61
N THR A 174 14.93 4.51 2.54
CA THR A 174 14.73 5.04 1.20
C THR A 174 13.33 5.58 1.11
N THR A 175 13.21 6.88 0.92
CA THR A 175 11.91 7.51 0.70
C THR A 175 11.29 6.97 -0.58
N ARG A 176 10.07 6.46 -0.46
CA ARG A 176 9.27 5.98 -1.60
C ARG A 176 7.99 6.78 -1.70
N VAL A 177 7.58 7.04 -2.92
CA VAL A 177 6.25 7.57 -3.27
C VAL A 177 5.56 6.58 -4.20
N SER A 178 4.24 6.54 -4.17
CA SER A 178 3.50 5.58 -4.98
C SER A 178 2.21 6.16 -5.54
N SER A 179 1.80 5.65 -6.69
CA SER A 179 0.41 5.65 -7.13
C SER A 179 -0.30 4.39 -6.63
N GLY A 180 -1.49 4.11 -7.15
CA GLY A 180 -2.18 2.83 -6.92
C GLY A 180 -1.47 1.64 -7.56
N THR A 181 -0.62 1.85 -8.57
CA THR A 181 -0.04 0.78 -9.40
C THR A 181 1.47 0.81 -9.54
N SER A 182 2.12 1.95 -9.27
CA SER A 182 3.57 2.10 -9.42
C SER A 182 4.23 2.75 -8.19
N VAL A 183 5.52 2.47 -8.01
CA VAL A 183 6.36 3.05 -6.95
C VAL A 183 7.56 3.73 -7.56
N VAL A 184 7.91 4.88 -7.02
CA VAL A 184 9.15 5.59 -7.30
C VAL A 184 9.96 5.69 -6.01
N THR A 185 11.18 5.15 -6.04
CA THR A 185 12.15 5.31 -4.96
C THR A 185 12.95 6.58 -5.20
N LEU A 186 13.00 7.44 -4.20
CA LEU A 186 13.80 8.66 -4.24
C LEU A 186 15.23 8.31 -3.83
N SER A 187 16.13 8.28 -4.81
CA SER A 187 17.55 7.98 -4.61
C SER A 187 18.39 9.27 -4.74
N PRO A 188 19.37 9.52 -3.84
CA PRO A 188 20.24 10.67 -3.98
C PRO A 188 21.21 10.57 -5.17
N HIS A 189 21.30 9.40 -5.81
CA HIS A 189 22.24 9.13 -6.89
C HIS A 189 21.58 9.01 -8.26
N GLU A 190 20.25 9.09 -8.33
CA GLU A 190 19.50 8.99 -9.59
C GLU A 190 18.69 10.25 -9.84
N GLY A 191 18.83 10.82 -11.05
CA GLY A 191 18.00 11.92 -11.50
C GLY A 191 16.57 11.48 -11.68
N LEU A 192 15.62 12.25 -11.14
CA LEU A 192 14.19 11.99 -11.25
C LEU A 192 13.51 13.15 -11.97
N ILE A 193 12.70 12.85 -12.97
CA ILE A 193 11.93 13.86 -13.71
C ILE A 193 10.54 13.97 -13.09
N ILE A 194 10.21 15.16 -12.56
CA ILE A 194 8.87 15.56 -12.15
C ILE A 194 8.27 16.41 -13.26
N GLY A 195 7.12 15.99 -13.80
CA GLY A 195 6.43 16.72 -14.84
C GLY A 195 5.58 17.86 -14.26
N GLU A 196 5.88 19.11 -14.60
CA GLU A 196 5.32 20.33 -14.00
C GLU A 196 4.40 21.11 -14.97
N ARG A 197 3.77 20.42 -15.95
CA ARG A 197 2.90 21.10 -16.91
C ARG A 197 1.47 21.35 -16.40
N ILE A 198 1.04 20.62 -15.35
CA ILE A 198 -0.25 20.78 -14.68
C ILE A 198 -0.11 21.78 -13.52
N ASN A 199 0.47 22.94 -13.82
CA ASN A 199 0.63 24.07 -12.91
C ASN A 199 0.26 25.35 -13.68
N PRO A 200 -0.75 26.12 -13.24
CA PRO A 200 -1.29 27.27 -14.00
C PRO A 200 -0.36 28.48 -14.02
N THR A 201 0.73 28.48 -13.23
CA THR A 201 1.67 29.61 -13.18
C THR A 201 2.29 29.86 -14.56
N GLY A 202 2.03 31.05 -15.12
CA GLY A 202 2.52 31.43 -16.45
C GLY A 202 1.84 30.70 -17.64
N LYS A 203 0.87 29.81 -17.41
CA LYS A 203 0.24 28.98 -18.48
C LYS A 203 -1.21 29.38 -18.73
N LYS A 204 -1.41 30.32 -19.70
CA LYS A 204 -2.72 30.89 -20.03
C LYS A 204 -3.74 29.83 -20.43
N LEU A 205 -3.35 28.86 -21.28
CA LEU A 205 -4.27 27.82 -21.77
C LEU A 205 -4.76 26.91 -20.64
N LEU A 206 -3.90 26.60 -19.67
CA LEU A 206 -4.29 25.77 -18.51
C LEU A 206 -5.27 26.55 -17.61
N LYS A 207 -5.04 27.85 -17.37
CA LYS A 207 -5.98 28.69 -16.62
C LYS A 207 -7.35 28.75 -17.30
N GLU A 208 -7.37 28.90 -18.62
CA GLU A 208 -8.62 28.89 -19.40
C GLU A 208 -9.30 27.49 -19.34
N ALA A 209 -8.55 26.42 -19.38
CA ALA A 209 -9.07 25.06 -19.24
C ALA A 209 -9.73 24.88 -17.87
N TYR A 210 -9.08 25.28 -16.80
CA TYR A 210 -9.63 25.22 -15.45
C TYR A 210 -10.90 26.07 -15.30
N ALA A 211 -10.89 27.29 -15.83
CA ALA A 211 -12.04 28.19 -15.79
C ALA A 211 -13.27 27.66 -16.58
N LYS A 212 -13.03 26.84 -17.60
CA LYS A 212 -14.07 26.20 -18.43
C LYS A 212 -14.44 24.79 -18.00
N GLY A 213 -13.72 24.21 -17.02
CA GLY A 213 -13.87 22.81 -16.67
C GLY A 213 -13.39 21.84 -17.77
N ASP A 214 -12.44 22.26 -18.63
CA ASP A 214 -11.88 21.42 -19.70
C ASP A 214 -10.86 20.40 -19.12
N THR A 215 -11.38 19.35 -18.54
CA THR A 215 -10.59 18.24 -18.01
C THR A 215 -9.76 17.54 -19.11
N ALA A 216 -10.26 17.48 -20.34
CA ALA A 216 -9.56 16.83 -21.44
C ALA A 216 -8.21 17.50 -21.76
N TYR A 217 -8.11 18.82 -21.60
CA TYR A 217 -6.83 19.52 -21.72
C TYR A 217 -5.82 19.03 -20.67
N VAL A 218 -6.24 18.96 -19.41
CA VAL A 218 -5.40 18.52 -18.29
C VAL A 218 -4.91 17.08 -18.50
N LEU A 219 -5.81 16.18 -18.89
CA LEU A 219 -5.47 14.77 -19.15
C LEU A 219 -4.47 14.63 -20.31
N ARG A 220 -4.61 15.39 -21.38
CA ARG A 220 -3.62 15.40 -22.48
C ARG A 220 -2.24 15.86 -22.00
N GLU A 221 -2.18 16.87 -21.14
CA GLU A 221 -0.89 17.33 -20.57
C GLU A 221 -0.29 16.29 -19.61
N ALA A 222 -1.12 15.56 -18.85
CA ALA A 222 -0.65 14.46 -18.00
C ALA A 222 0.00 13.35 -18.84
N VAL A 223 -0.71 12.83 -19.84
CA VAL A 223 -0.23 11.75 -20.72
C VAL A 223 1.06 12.15 -21.44
N LYS A 224 1.12 13.36 -22.04
CA LYS A 224 2.32 13.86 -22.73
C LYS A 224 3.56 13.88 -21.82
N GLN A 225 3.40 14.22 -20.56
CA GLN A 225 4.53 14.26 -19.62
C GLN A 225 5.02 12.86 -19.26
N VAL A 226 4.08 11.92 -19.06
CA VAL A 226 4.41 10.51 -18.81
C VAL A 226 5.13 9.90 -20.02
N ASP A 227 4.62 10.15 -21.23
CA ASP A 227 5.23 9.69 -22.49
C ASP A 227 6.63 10.29 -22.70
N ALA A 228 6.85 11.51 -22.22
CA ALA A 228 8.15 12.19 -22.24
C ALA A 228 9.11 11.73 -21.13
N GLY A 229 8.71 10.78 -20.27
CA GLY A 229 9.55 10.17 -19.24
C GLY A 229 9.40 10.75 -17.84
N ALA A 230 8.37 11.57 -17.57
CA ALA A 230 8.10 12.00 -16.20
C ALA A 230 7.72 10.79 -15.34
N ARG A 231 8.37 10.68 -14.18
CA ARG A 231 8.17 9.62 -13.20
C ARG A 231 7.20 10.00 -12.09
N ILE A 232 6.97 11.30 -11.92
CA ILE A 232 6.01 11.91 -10.98
C ILE A 232 5.35 13.06 -11.73
N LEU A 233 4.07 13.32 -11.51
CA LEU A 233 3.38 14.50 -12.02
C LEU A 233 3.08 15.47 -10.89
N ASP A 234 3.52 16.73 -11.07
CA ASP A 234 3.14 17.84 -10.22
C ASP A 234 1.77 18.39 -10.63
N VAL A 235 0.89 18.53 -9.64
CA VAL A 235 -0.50 19.01 -9.85
C VAL A 235 -0.75 20.20 -8.94
N ASN A 236 -0.95 21.38 -9.58
CA ASN A 236 -1.30 22.64 -8.96
C ASN A 236 -2.56 23.20 -9.62
N CYS A 237 -3.50 23.64 -8.80
CA CYS A 237 -4.79 24.20 -9.25
C CYS A 237 -5.03 25.62 -8.73
N GLY A 238 -4.02 26.31 -8.22
CA GLY A 238 -4.09 27.68 -7.69
C GLY A 238 -4.37 28.73 -8.77
N VAL A 239 -5.65 28.91 -9.09
CA VAL A 239 -6.12 29.95 -10.02
C VAL A 239 -6.99 30.94 -9.26
N PRO A 240 -6.62 32.24 -9.22
CA PRO A 240 -7.42 33.27 -8.54
C PRO A 240 -8.87 33.28 -9.00
N GLY A 241 -9.79 33.23 -8.03
CA GLY A 241 -11.24 33.29 -8.30
C GLY A 241 -11.89 31.90 -8.53
N LEU A 242 -11.13 30.81 -8.48
CA LEU A 242 -11.67 29.45 -8.51
C LEU A 242 -11.58 28.81 -7.12
N ASP A 243 -12.44 27.84 -6.85
CA ASP A 243 -12.35 26.99 -5.65
C ASP A 243 -11.19 25.99 -5.84
N GLU A 244 -10.04 26.31 -5.25
CA GLU A 244 -8.82 25.50 -5.37
C GLU A 244 -9.01 24.10 -4.81
N ALA A 245 -9.69 23.96 -3.67
CA ALA A 245 -9.87 22.67 -3.02
C ALA A 245 -10.72 21.72 -3.88
N ALA A 246 -11.83 22.19 -4.43
CA ALA A 246 -12.68 21.41 -5.32
C ALA A 246 -11.98 21.09 -6.65
N LEU A 247 -11.24 22.06 -7.19
CA LEU A 247 -10.55 21.90 -8.48
C LEU A 247 -9.36 20.94 -8.38
N LEU A 248 -8.56 21.05 -7.30
CA LEU A 248 -7.42 20.18 -7.05
C LEU A 248 -7.85 18.72 -6.85
N ASP A 249 -8.90 18.52 -6.07
CA ASP A 249 -9.49 17.21 -5.82
C ASP A 249 -9.96 16.54 -7.13
N ALA A 250 -10.78 17.24 -7.91
CA ALA A 250 -11.26 16.72 -9.19
C ALA A 250 -10.12 16.50 -10.20
N THR A 251 -9.09 17.36 -10.20
CA THR A 251 -7.92 17.23 -11.08
C THR A 251 -7.07 16.02 -10.69
N VAL A 252 -6.81 15.80 -9.41
CA VAL A 252 -6.09 14.63 -8.90
C VAL A 252 -6.81 13.35 -9.30
N GLU A 253 -8.13 13.28 -9.12
CA GLU A 253 -8.91 12.10 -9.50
C GLU A 253 -8.84 11.84 -11.01
N ALA A 254 -9.00 12.88 -11.82
CA ALA A 254 -8.92 12.77 -13.27
C ALA A 254 -7.52 12.34 -13.75
N VAL A 255 -6.45 12.94 -13.24
CA VAL A 255 -5.06 12.60 -13.62
C VAL A 255 -4.72 11.13 -13.27
N GLN A 256 -5.16 10.64 -12.11
CA GLN A 256 -4.94 9.24 -11.70
C GLN A 256 -5.63 8.24 -12.64
N SER A 257 -6.67 8.63 -13.35
CA SER A 257 -7.36 7.75 -14.30
C SER A 257 -6.55 7.46 -15.57
N VAL A 258 -5.56 8.31 -15.90
CA VAL A 258 -4.77 8.18 -17.14
C VAL A 258 -3.26 8.06 -16.91
N ALA A 259 -2.77 8.43 -15.73
CA ALA A 259 -1.35 8.42 -15.39
C ALA A 259 -1.06 7.38 -14.30
N PRO A 260 -0.25 6.35 -14.58
CA PRO A 260 0.08 5.30 -13.58
C PRO A 260 1.14 5.75 -12.57
N CYS A 261 1.75 6.92 -12.76
CA CYS A 261 2.82 7.41 -11.89
C CYS A 261 2.29 8.10 -10.62
N PRO A 262 3.12 8.20 -9.56
CA PRO A 262 2.81 8.99 -8.37
C PRO A 262 2.55 10.47 -8.71
N ILE A 263 1.77 11.12 -7.85
CA ILE A 263 1.45 12.55 -7.95
C ILE A 263 2.22 13.32 -6.87
N GLN A 264 2.68 14.53 -7.22
CA GLN A 264 3.02 15.58 -6.28
C GLN A 264 1.85 16.54 -6.20
N ILE A 265 1.34 16.78 -4.99
CA ILE A 265 0.30 17.77 -4.74
C ILE A 265 0.96 19.10 -4.41
N GLU A 266 0.70 20.13 -5.22
CA GLU A 266 1.22 21.46 -4.98
C GLU A 266 0.10 22.44 -4.60
N THR A 267 0.05 22.78 -3.33
CA THR A 267 -0.83 23.82 -2.76
C THR A 267 -0.26 24.37 -1.46
N ALA A 268 -0.58 25.59 -1.13
CA ALA A 268 -0.30 26.21 0.17
C ALA A 268 -1.54 26.23 1.09
N ASP A 269 -2.70 25.82 0.59
CA ASP A 269 -3.95 25.74 1.35
C ASP A 269 -4.07 24.39 2.06
N PRO A 270 -4.06 24.34 3.41
CA PRO A 270 -4.18 23.10 4.17
C PRO A 270 -5.48 22.33 3.90
N ALA A 271 -6.60 23.03 3.66
CA ALA A 271 -7.88 22.40 3.39
C ALA A 271 -7.90 21.73 2.00
N ALA A 272 -7.34 22.41 1.00
CA ALA A 272 -7.17 21.82 -0.34
C ALA A 272 -6.22 20.61 -0.30
N LEU A 273 -5.11 20.73 0.45
CA LEU A 273 -4.16 19.65 0.64
C LEU A 273 -4.81 18.43 1.30
N GLU A 274 -5.49 18.60 2.44
CA GLU A 274 -6.16 17.52 3.14
C GLU A 274 -7.16 16.79 2.24
N ARG A 275 -7.99 17.55 1.55
CA ARG A 275 -9.01 17.00 0.64
C ARG A 275 -8.36 16.18 -0.48
N ALA A 276 -7.35 16.71 -1.16
CA ALA A 276 -6.63 16.01 -2.21
C ALA A 276 -5.90 14.77 -1.68
N LEU A 277 -5.27 14.87 -0.50
CA LEU A 277 -4.58 13.74 0.13
C LEU A 277 -5.51 12.56 0.43
N ARG A 278 -6.78 12.80 0.75
CA ARG A 278 -7.76 11.73 0.97
C ARG A 278 -8.07 10.94 -0.31
N HIS A 279 -8.02 11.60 -1.48
CA HIS A 279 -8.36 11.02 -2.77
C HIS A 279 -7.17 10.50 -3.59
N VAL A 280 -5.94 10.88 -3.25
CA VAL A 280 -4.75 10.32 -3.90
C VAL A 280 -4.66 8.81 -3.65
N ASN A 281 -4.54 8.06 -4.74
CA ASN A 281 -4.36 6.62 -4.70
C ASN A 281 -2.86 6.28 -4.54
N GLY A 282 -2.41 6.08 -3.32
CA GLY A 282 -1.02 5.83 -2.98
C GLY A 282 -0.44 6.86 -2.02
N LYS A 283 0.90 6.94 -1.99
CA LYS A 283 1.68 7.89 -1.19
C LYS A 283 2.23 9.00 -2.09
N PRO A 284 1.64 10.21 -2.11
CA PRO A 284 2.11 11.34 -2.93
C PRO A 284 3.35 12.01 -2.34
N LEU A 285 3.95 12.91 -3.13
CA LEU A 285 4.74 14.02 -2.62
C LEU A 285 3.83 15.19 -2.26
N VAL A 286 4.29 16.05 -1.36
CA VAL A 286 3.62 17.30 -0.98
C VAL A 286 4.57 18.47 -1.24
N ASN A 287 4.06 19.48 -1.92
CA ASN A 287 4.66 20.79 -2.21
C ASN A 287 3.59 21.87 -1.97
N SER A 288 3.73 22.82 -1.03
CA SER A 288 4.93 23.07 -0.29
C SER A 288 4.63 23.18 1.22
N VAL A 289 5.63 22.87 2.00
CA VAL A 289 5.63 23.16 3.44
C VAL A 289 6.36 24.49 3.64
N ASN A 290 5.69 25.47 4.25
CA ASN A 290 6.28 26.76 4.58
C ASN A 290 6.52 26.88 6.11
N GLY A 291 7.33 27.86 6.53
CA GLY A 291 7.65 28.10 7.93
C GLY A 291 6.65 28.99 8.69
N LYS A 292 5.50 29.29 8.12
CA LYS A 292 4.49 30.11 8.79
C LYS A 292 3.77 29.25 9.84
N ARG A 293 3.56 29.82 11.02
CA ARG A 293 2.66 29.28 12.04
C ARG A 293 1.28 29.88 11.76
N GLU A 294 0.39 29.13 11.23
CA GLU A 294 -1.03 29.45 11.14
C GLU A 294 -1.82 28.37 11.83
#